data_05df4a0c97ca62f62106dd99731241e6
#
_entry.id   05df4a0c97ca62f62106dd99731241e6
#
_cell.length_a   1.000
_cell.length_b   1.000
_cell.length_c   1.000
_cell.angle_alpha   90.00
_cell.angle_beta   90.00
_cell.angle_gamma   90.00
#
_symmetry.space_group_name_H-M   'P 1'
#
loop_
_entity.id
_entity.type
_entity.pdbx_description
1 polymer ?
#
loop_
_entity_poly.entity_id
_entity_poly.type
_entity_poly.pdbx_seq_one_letter_code
_entity_poly.pdbx_strand_id
1 'polypeptide(L)'
;MKPRARSSLSRVATTLSAATCGVWCMAGVALAAPAAPQHPAAGDGFAISLAASSPYEPVGQSVTLTATTNTDVGPTPYYITIYSETTGAELAVCGAGTTCSATVAQSTVGTQGFEAFVGDEVLGNGHPGFALVSSTEVVVGWWFILRWPVRVP
;
A
#
# COMPACT_ATOMS: atom_id res chain seq x y z
N MET A 1 42.00 18.07 26.20
CA MET A 1 42.96 17.18 25.55
C MET A 1 42.44 15.77 25.66
N LYS A 2 42.10 15.15 24.55
CA LYS A 2 41.56 13.76 24.51
C LYS A 2 42.31 12.99 23.41
N PRO A 3 42.88 11.83 23.66
CA PRO A 3 43.69 11.11 22.67
C PRO A 3 42.82 10.37 21.65
N ARG A 4 43.24 10.42 20.39
CA ARG A 4 42.71 9.67 19.28
C ARG A 4 43.16 8.22 19.32
N ALA A 5 42.24 7.29 19.26
CA ALA A 5 42.52 5.87 19.01
C ALA A 5 42.70 5.64 17.50
N ARG A 6 43.85 5.06 17.14
CA ARG A 6 44.15 4.57 15.79
C ARG A 6 43.66 3.13 15.67
N SER A 7 42.77 2.85 14.76
CA SER A 7 42.39 1.47 14.39
C SER A 7 43.35 0.94 13.33
N SER A 8 43.96 -0.17 13.66
CA SER A 8 44.91 -0.96 12.87
C SER A 8 44.18 -1.74 11.77
N LEU A 9 44.57 -1.54 10.52
CA LEU A 9 44.17 -2.35 9.38
C LEU A 9 44.95 -3.67 9.38
N SER A 10 44.29 -4.78 9.67
CA SER A 10 44.84 -6.13 9.51
C SER A 10 44.61 -6.59 8.05
N ARG A 11 45.68 -6.72 7.30
CA ARG A 11 45.72 -7.35 5.98
C ARG A 11 45.83 -8.86 6.16
N VAL A 12 44.77 -9.58 5.80
CA VAL A 12 44.81 -11.03 5.66
C VAL A 12 45.23 -11.36 4.23
N ALA A 13 46.40 -11.92 4.11
CA ALA A 13 46.91 -12.50 2.87
C ALA A 13 46.34 -13.91 2.72
N THR A 14 45.52 -14.13 1.71
CA THR A 14 45.02 -15.46 1.36
C THR A 14 45.91 -16.06 0.28
N THR A 15 46.62 -17.11 0.63
CA THR A 15 47.47 -17.93 -0.25
C THR A 15 46.58 -18.77 -1.20
N LEU A 16 46.81 -18.64 -2.51
CA LEU A 16 46.24 -19.54 -3.51
C LEU A 16 46.93 -20.91 -3.42
N SER A 17 46.17 -21.94 -3.11
CA SER A 17 46.53 -23.32 -3.39
C SER A 17 45.90 -23.78 -4.68
N ALA A 18 46.72 -24.01 -5.71
CA ALA A 18 46.32 -24.67 -6.93
C ALA A 18 46.14 -26.18 -6.67
N ALA A 19 44.94 -26.68 -6.73
CA ALA A 19 44.63 -28.08 -6.83
C ALA A 19 44.00 -28.37 -8.18
N THR A 20 44.81 -28.99 -9.04
CA THR A 20 44.34 -29.59 -10.32
C THR A 20 43.46 -30.81 -9.99
N CYS A 21 42.21 -30.81 -10.35
CA CYS A 21 41.38 -32.00 -10.32
C CYS A 21 40.40 -32.01 -11.48
N GLY A 22 40.53 -33.00 -12.29
CA GLY A 22 39.65 -33.76 -13.15
C GLY A 22 38.45 -33.06 -13.77
N VAL A 23 38.48 -32.92 -15.09
CA VAL A 23 37.32 -32.60 -15.93
C VAL A 23 36.29 -33.73 -15.86
N TRP A 24 35.20 -33.48 -15.13
CA TRP A 24 33.94 -34.20 -15.33
C TRP A 24 32.94 -33.18 -15.85
N CYS A 25 32.73 -33.17 -17.17
CA CYS A 25 31.62 -32.47 -17.79
C CYS A 25 30.33 -33.19 -17.45
N MET A 26 29.74 -32.85 -16.30
CA MET A 26 28.33 -33.05 -16.08
C MET A 26 27.61 -31.86 -16.73
N ALA A 27 26.91 -32.13 -17.84
CA ALA A 27 25.97 -31.21 -18.44
C ALA A 27 24.82 -31.02 -17.44
N GLY A 28 25.02 -30.11 -16.48
CA GLY A 28 23.96 -29.66 -15.59
C GLY A 28 22.94 -28.89 -16.41
N VAL A 29 21.75 -29.47 -16.57
CA VAL A 29 20.58 -28.72 -17.04
C VAL A 29 20.34 -27.64 -16.00
N ALA A 30 20.75 -26.41 -16.29
CA ALA A 30 20.39 -25.25 -15.50
C ALA A 30 18.88 -25.08 -15.62
N LEU A 31 18.14 -25.58 -14.62
CA LEU A 31 16.74 -25.19 -14.42
C LEU A 31 16.76 -23.69 -14.21
N ALA A 32 16.33 -22.94 -15.25
CA ALA A 32 16.09 -21.52 -15.12
C ALA A 32 15.10 -21.32 -13.96
N ALA A 33 15.56 -20.68 -12.90
CA ALA A 33 14.65 -20.26 -11.83
C ALA A 33 13.55 -19.41 -12.48
N PRO A 34 12.26 -19.61 -12.09
CA PRO A 34 11.20 -18.76 -12.58
C PRO A 34 11.59 -17.31 -12.29
N ALA A 35 11.55 -16.48 -13.32
CA ALA A 35 11.81 -15.05 -13.16
C ALA A 35 10.86 -14.52 -12.08
N ALA A 36 11.42 -13.92 -11.04
CA ALA A 36 10.60 -13.22 -10.05
C ALA A 36 9.73 -12.19 -10.79
N PRO A 37 8.45 -12.05 -10.43
CA PRO A 37 7.59 -11.05 -11.04
C PRO A 37 8.29 -9.69 -10.93
N GLN A 38 8.56 -9.09 -12.07
CA GLN A 38 9.19 -7.76 -12.14
C GLN A 38 8.09 -6.75 -11.78
N HIS A 39 8.18 -6.16 -10.59
CA HIS A 39 7.37 -5.03 -10.22
C HIS A 39 7.81 -3.81 -11.04
N PRO A 40 6.87 -2.98 -11.50
CA PRO A 40 7.24 -1.69 -12.09
C PRO A 40 8.09 -0.92 -11.07
N ALA A 41 9.15 -0.28 -11.57
CA ALA A 41 10.00 0.55 -10.72
C ALA A 41 9.17 1.66 -10.07
N ALA A 42 9.51 2.03 -8.84
CA ALA A 42 8.84 3.11 -8.11
C ALA A 42 8.75 4.37 -8.99
N GLY A 43 7.52 4.83 -9.25
CA GLY A 43 7.24 5.99 -10.10
C GLY A 43 6.76 5.68 -11.51
N ASP A 44 6.88 4.45 -12.00
CA ASP A 44 6.51 4.11 -13.37
C ASP A 44 5.08 3.55 -13.46
N GLY A 45 4.13 4.44 -13.62
CA GLY A 45 2.86 4.10 -14.25
C GLY A 45 1.71 3.65 -13.34
N PHE A 46 1.81 3.71 -12.01
CA PHE A 46 0.61 3.56 -11.18
C PHE A 46 -0.30 4.78 -11.33
N ALA A 47 -1.57 4.49 -11.60
CA ALA A 47 -2.65 5.45 -11.46
C ALA A 47 -3.67 4.87 -10.49
N ILE A 48 -4.22 5.68 -9.61
CA ILE A 48 -5.21 5.27 -8.61
C ILE A 48 -6.41 6.21 -8.65
N SER A 49 -7.59 5.65 -8.45
CA SER A 49 -8.83 6.39 -8.24
C SER A 49 -9.55 5.84 -7.02
N LEU A 50 -10.27 6.70 -6.32
CA LEU A 50 -11.16 6.33 -5.22
C LEU A 50 -12.59 6.70 -5.60
N ALA A 51 -13.54 5.82 -5.30
CA ALA A 51 -14.96 6.05 -5.48
C ALA A 51 -15.74 5.65 -4.23
N ALA A 52 -16.79 6.39 -3.90
CA ALA A 52 -17.76 6.03 -2.88
C ALA A 52 -19.03 5.48 -3.53
N SER A 53 -19.69 4.49 -2.93
CA SER A 53 -20.96 3.93 -3.40
C SER A 53 -22.07 4.98 -3.39
N SER A 54 -21.96 5.98 -2.51
CA SER A 54 -22.85 7.13 -2.44
C SER A 54 -22.09 8.34 -1.87
N PRO A 55 -22.31 9.56 -2.37
CA PRO A 55 -21.71 10.76 -1.78
C PRO A 55 -22.47 11.24 -0.53
N TYR A 56 -23.72 10.76 -0.31
CA TYR A 56 -24.54 11.15 0.85
C TYR A 56 -25.35 9.97 1.35
N GLU A 57 -25.30 9.72 2.65
CA GLU A 57 -26.07 8.67 3.31
C GLU A 57 -26.75 9.17 4.60
N PRO A 58 -27.85 8.55 5.00
CA PRO A 58 -28.42 8.76 6.34
C PRO A 58 -27.42 8.34 7.43
N VAL A 59 -27.45 9.06 8.55
CA VAL A 59 -26.68 8.67 9.74
C VAL A 59 -26.97 7.22 10.13
N GLY A 60 -25.92 6.44 10.38
CA GLY A 60 -25.97 5.01 10.65
C GLY A 60 -25.96 4.10 9.44
N GLN A 61 -26.11 4.65 8.23
CA GLN A 61 -25.94 3.88 7.00
C GLN A 61 -24.48 3.83 6.56
N SER A 62 -24.12 2.73 5.92
CA SER A 62 -22.75 2.48 5.47
C SER A 62 -22.55 2.91 4.01
N VAL A 63 -21.35 3.44 3.75
CA VAL A 63 -20.82 3.71 2.41
C VAL A 63 -19.64 2.77 2.16
N THR A 64 -19.58 2.18 0.97
CA THR A 64 -18.42 1.43 0.51
C THR A 64 -17.52 2.35 -0.30
N LEU A 65 -16.28 2.45 0.11
CA LEU A 65 -15.20 3.09 -0.62
C LEU A 65 -14.49 2.02 -1.45
N THR A 66 -14.18 2.30 -2.71
CA THR A 66 -13.43 1.39 -3.57
C THR A 66 -12.31 2.15 -4.26
N ALA A 67 -11.09 1.79 -3.95
CA ALA A 67 -9.89 2.23 -4.65
C ALA A 67 -9.61 1.29 -5.82
N THR A 68 -9.23 1.84 -6.97
CA THR A 68 -8.90 1.07 -8.17
C THR A 68 -7.61 1.60 -8.78
N THR A 69 -6.68 0.68 -9.07
CA THR A 69 -5.42 0.97 -9.77
C THR A 69 -5.44 0.41 -11.18
N ASN A 70 -4.66 0.99 -12.07
CA ASN A 70 -4.47 0.53 -13.45
C ASN A 70 -3.63 -0.75 -13.56
N THR A 71 -2.89 -1.11 -12.52
CA THR A 71 -1.95 -2.24 -12.48
C THR A 71 -2.07 -2.95 -11.13
N ASP A 72 -1.91 -4.28 -11.11
CA ASP A 72 -1.86 -5.08 -9.89
C ASP A 72 -0.69 -4.62 -9.01
N VAL A 73 -0.97 -4.32 -7.75
CA VAL A 73 0.04 -3.88 -6.79
C VAL A 73 0.85 -5.02 -6.18
N GLY A 74 0.39 -6.26 -6.33
CA GLY A 74 0.98 -7.39 -5.64
C GLY A 74 1.73 -8.40 -6.52
N PRO A 75 2.34 -9.38 -5.89
CA PRO A 75 2.60 -9.44 -4.46
C PRO A 75 3.71 -8.45 -4.11
N THR A 76 3.74 -7.89 -2.96
CA THR A 76 4.74 -6.95 -2.40
C THR A 76 5.87 -6.44 -3.35
N PRO A 77 6.43 -5.24 -3.18
CA PRO A 77 6.35 -4.41 -1.96
C PRO A 77 5.18 -3.41 -1.93
N TYR A 78 4.31 -3.39 -2.93
CA TYR A 78 3.29 -2.34 -3.05
C TYR A 78 1.95 -2.73 -2.43
N TYR A 79 1.24 -1.71 -1.94
CA TYR A 79 -0.07 -1.84 -1.29
C TYR A 79 -0.99 -0.72 -1.78
N ILE A 80 -2.28 -1.03 -1.91
CA ILE A 80 -3.34 -0.01 -1.99
C ILE A 80 -3.81 0.21 -0.56
N THR A 81 -3.80 1.45 -0.09
CA THR A 81 -4.26 1.83 1.25
C THR A 81 -5.32 2.91 1.14
N ILE A 82 -6.42 2.77 1.88
CA ILE A 82 -7.52 3.75 1.98
C ILE A 82 -7.47 4.39 3.36
N TYR A 83 -7.44 5.71 3.41
CA TYR A 83 -7.40 6.51 4.64
C TYR A 83 -8.60 7.43 4.78
N SER A 84 -8.93 7.74 6.03
CA SER A 84 -9.76 8.88 6.39
C SER A 84 -8.87 10.10 6.62
N GLU A 85 -8.96 11.10 5.75
CA GLU A 85 -8.26 12.37 5.94
C GLU A 85 -8.75 13.11 7.19
N THR A 86 -10.03 12.92 7.54
CA THR A 86 -10.63 13.57 8.72
C THR A 86 -10.07 13.04 10.04
N THR A 87 -9.78 11.74 10.12
CA THR A 87 -9.34 11.09 11.36
C THR A 87 -7.88 10.63 11.33
N GLY A 88 -7.25 10.58 10.16
CA GLY A 88 -5.94 9.98 9.94
C GLY A 88 -5.93 8.47 10.10
N ALA A 89 -7.11 7.82 10.08
CA ALA A 89 -7.23 6.39 10.28
C ALA A 89 -7.06 5.62 8.97
N GLU A 90 -6.28 4.55 9.01
CA GLU A 90 -6.22 3.55 7.97
C GLU A 90 -7.49 2.70 8.01
N LEU A 91 -8.17 2.59 6.87
CA LEU A 91 -9.46 1.89 6.75
C LEU A 91 -9.31 0.52 6.09
N ALA A 92 -8.43 0.40 5.12
CA ALA A 92 -8.12 -0.85 4.43
C ALA A 92 -6.73 -0.82 3.81
N VAL A 93 -6.09 -2.00 3.76
CA VAL A 93 -4.80 -2.24 3.08
C VAL A 93 -4.91 -3.50 2.24
N CYS A 94 -4.55 -3.42 0.97
CA CYS A 94 -4.56 -4.54 0.04
C CYS A 94 -3.18 -4.68 -0.62
N GLY A 95 -2.51 -5.81 -0.40
CA GLY A 95 -1.16 -6.08 -0.92
C GLY A 95 -1.14 -6.82 -2.25
N ALA A 96 -2.28 -7.01 -2.92
CA ALA A 96 -2.38 -7.64 -4.22
C ALA A 96 -3.69 -7.24 -4.92
N GLY A 97 -3.71 -7.36 -6.24
CA GLY A 97 -4.85 -7.01 -7.07
C GLY A 97 -4.87 -5.54 -7.48
N THR A 98 -5.91 -5.19 -8.21
CA THR A 98 -6.13 -3.84 -8.73
C THR A 98 -7.19 -3.06 -7.95
N THR A 99 -7.80 -3.67 -6.92
CA THR A 99 -8.88 -3.05 -6.16
C THR A 99 -8.70 -3.28 -4.66
N CYS A 100 -9.06 -2.26 -3.87
CA CYS A 100 -9.15 -2.33 -2.42
C CYS A 100 -10.44 -1.67 -1.97
N SER A 101 -11.14 -2.22 -0.96
CA SER A 101 -12.41 -1.67 -0.51
C SER A 101 -12.47 -1.56 1.01
N ALA A 102 -13.12 -0.50 1.48
CA ALA A 102 -13.43 -0.25 2.88
C ALA A 102 -14.90 0.11 3.04
N THR A 103 -15.49 -0.25 4.18
CA THR A 103 -16.86 0.15 4.54
C THR A 103 -16.81 1.10 5.72
N VAL A 104 -17.43 2.26 5.58
CA VAL A 104 -17.47 3.31 6.59
C VAL A 104 -18.90 3.70 6.92
N ALA A 105 -19.16 4.07 8.17
CA ALA A 105 -20.44 4.60 8.64
C ALA A 105 -20.20 5.66 9.70
N GLN A 106 -21.11 6.64 9.79
CA GLN A 106 -21.10 7.64 10.85
C GLN A 106 -22.38 7.60 11.69
N SER A 107 -22.22 7.79 13.01
CA SER A 107 -23.34 7.91 13.95
C SER A 107 -23.82 9.35 14.16
N THR A 108 -23.15 10.32 13.58
CA THR A 108 -23.45 11.76 13.68
C THR A 108 -23.52 12.40 12.31
N VAL A 109 -24.25 13.50 12.20
CA VAL A 109 -24.25 14.33 10.99
C VAL A 109 -22.89 14.94 10.78
N GLY A 110 -22.41 14.96 9.54
CA GLY A 110 -21.13 15.55 9.16
C GLY A 110 -20.63 15.02 7.85
N THR A 111 -19.45 15.47 7.49
CA THR A 111 -18.71 15.03 6.29
C THR A 111 -17.38 14.41 6.70
N GLN A 112 -16.91 13.43 5.93
CA GLN A 112 -15.55 12.89 6.03
C GLN A 112 -14.91 12.87 4.64
N GLY A 113 -13.62 13.26 4.61
CA GLY A 113 -12.73 13.10 3.45
C GLY A 113 -11.99 11.78 3.51
N PHE A 114 -11.81 11.18 2.33
CA PHE A 114 -11.10 9.93 2.15
C PHE A 114 -10.16 10.04 0.96
N GLU A 115 -9.00 9.43 1.09
CA GLU A 115 -8.00 9.34 0.02
C GLU A 115 -7.44 7.92 -0.05
N ALA A 116 -7.01 7.51 -1.23
CA ALA A 116 -6.36 6.23 -1.44
C ALA A 116 -4.96 6.44 -2.02
N PHE A 117 -4.02 5.58 -1.61
CA PHE A 117 -2.62 5.65 -1.99
C PHE A 117 -2.13 4.30 -2.51
N VAL A 118 -1.16 4.34 -3.42
CA VAL A 118 -0.26 3.21 -3.66
C VAL A 118 1.08 3.57 -3.04
N GLY A 119 1.59 2.70 -2.17
CA GLY A 119 2.87 2.88 -1.50
C GLY A 119 3.60 1.56 -1.30
N ASP A 120 4.88 1.62 -0.95
CA ASP A 120 5.75 0.46 -0.73
C ASP A 120 5.86 0.05 0.76
N GLU A 121 5.28 0.82 1.66
CA GLU A 121 5.31 0.57 3.09
C GLU A 121 3.98 0.97 3.75
N VAL A 122 3.52 0.11 4.66
CA VAL A 122 2.35 0.38 5.50
C VAL A 122 2.84 0.83 6.87
N LEU A 123 2.67 2.09 7.19
CA LEU A 123 2.97 2.61 8.52
C LEU A 123 1.75 2.45 9.43
N GLY A 124 1.96 1.87 10.62
CA GLY A 124 0.90 1.64 11.60
C GLY A 124 0.25 2.91 12.21
N ASN A 125 0.60 4.10 11.71
CA ASN A 125 0.04 5.39 12.14
C ASN A 125 -0.95 5.99 11.13
N GLY A 126 -1.36 5.21 10.13
CA GLY A 126 -2.39 5.61 9.17
C GLY A 126 -1.90 6.44 7.99
N HIS A 127 -0.61 6.62 7.80
CA HIS A 127 -0.05 7.25 6.60
C HIS A 127 0.87 6.30 5.86
N PRO A 128 0.86 6.31 4.50
CA PRO A 128 1.84 5.54 3.75
C PRO A 128 3.24 6.06 4.07
N GLY A 129 4.18 5.15 4.32
CA GLY A 129 5.59 5.50 4.56
C GLY A 129 6.18 6.19 3.35
N PHE A 130 5.78 5.75 2.19
CA PHE A 130 6.14 6.34 0.90
C PHE A 130 4.97 6.18 -0.07
N ALA A 131 4.23 7.26 -0.30
CA ALA A 131 3.19 7.29 -1.33
C ALA A 131 3.84 7.48 -2.70
N LEU A 132 3.64 6.53 -3.61
CA LEU A 132 4.04 6.65 -5.02
C LEU A 132 3.04 7.50 -5.80
N VAL A 133 1.76 7.29 -5.51
CA VAL A 133 0.65 8.02 -6.13
C VAL A 133 -0.53 8.06 -5.17
N SER A 134 -1.30 9.14 -5.20
CA SER A 134 -2.56 9.29 -4.48
C SER A 134 -3.74 9.50 -5.43
N SER A 135 -4.94 9.17 -4.97
CA SER A 135 -6.19 9.52 -5.63
C SER A 135 -6.54 11.00 -5.37
N THR A 136 -7.58 11.48 -6.02
CA THR A 136 -8.29 12.67 -5.55
C THR A 136 -9.07 12.35 -4.28
N GLU A 137 -9.22 13.32 -3.39
CA GLU A 137 -10.05 13.20 -2.21
C GLU A 137 -11.53 12.94 -2.60
N VAL A 138 -12.17 12.01 -1.88
CA VAL A 138 -13.60 11.74 -1.97
C VAL A 138 -14.25 12.16 -0.65
N VAL A 139 -15.24 13.05 -0.71
CA VAL A 139 -15.96 13.51 0.48
C VAL A 139 -17.33 12.82 0.53
N VAL A 140 -17.64 12.23 1.69
CA VAL A 140 -18.94 11.61 1.97
C VAL A 140 -19.63 12.37 3.10
N GLY A 141 -20.93 12.66 2.90
CA GLY A 141 -21.76 13.35 3.89
C GLY A 141 -22.79 12.42 4.53
N TRP A 142 -23.00 12.56 5.84
CA TRP A 142 -24.07 11.89 6.59
C TRP A 142 -25.06 12.92 7.14
N TRP A 143 -26.36 12.63 7.01
CA TRP A 143 -27.43 13.53 7.38
C TRP A 143 -28.59 12.80 8.06
N PHE A 144 -29.42 13.53 8.81
CA PHE A 144 -30.62 12.95 9.39
C PHE A 144 -31.78 12.91 8.40
N ILE A 145 -32.46 11.77 8.30
CA ILE A 145 -33.76 11.72 7.64
C ILE A 145 -34.79 12.30 8.61
N LEU A 146 -35.27 13.51 8.33
CA LEU A 146 -36.46 14.04 9.00
C LEU A 146 -37.67 13.29 8.45
N ARG A 147 -38.12 12.24 9.16
CA ARG A 147 -39.42 11.63 8.85
C ARG A 147 -40.50 12.56 9.39
N TRP A 148 -41.12 13.34 8.52
CA TRP A 148 -42.37 14.02 8.84
C TRP A 148 -43.43 12.95 9.07
N PRO A 149 -44.16 12.95 10.21
CA PRO A 149 -45.30 12.07 10.37
C PRO A 149 -46.34 12.45 9.29
N VAL A 150 -46.52 11.59 8.30
CA VAL A 150 -47.63 11.70 7.41
C VAL A 150 -48.89 11.47 8.21
N ARG A 151 -49.65 12.53 8.54
CA ARG A 151 -50.99 12.37 9.04
C ARG A 151 -51.83 11.84 7.90
N VAL A 152 -52.14 10.57 7.93
CA VAL A 152 -53.17 10.00 7.08
C VAL A 152 -54.51 10.51 7.65
N PRO A 153 -55.39 11.14 6.84
CA PRO A 153 -56.71 11.63 7.26
C PRO A 153 -57.65 10.51 7.66
#